data_8177bb2f4e786ef1c4a10d5ea654b1c0
#
_entry.id   8177bb2f4e786ef1c4a10d5ea654b1c0
#
_cell.length_a   1.000
_cell.length_b   1.000
_cell.length_c   1.000
_cell.angle_alpha   90.00
_cell.angle_beta   90.00
_cell.angle_gamma   90.00
#
_symmetry.space_group_name_H-M   'P 1'
#
loop_
_entity.id
_entity.type
_entity.pdbx_description
1 polymer ?
#
loop_
_entity_poly.entity_id
_entity_poly.type
_entity_poly.pdbx_seq_one_letter_code
_entity_poly.pdbx_strand_id
1 'polypeptide(L)'
;MIRVPEIRLVGDHLDQISEIAGTTIEPGVYPTRQAQSWAQQLELDLVEISPKAVPPVCKIVDYRKFIYDKKKKEKELKAKVVKTVMKEIRFGPNTDEHDFEFKLRHAKKFLEEGSKVRAYVHFRGRTIVFKDRGELLLLKFLNELEELGAAEALPKMEGRRMSVIISPKKKK
;
A
#
# COMPACT_ATOMS: atom_id res chain seq x y z
N MET A 1 29.58 3.31 3.38
CA MET A 1 30.45 4.20 4.18
C MET A 1 29.88 5.60 4.02
N ILE A 2 29.53 6.27 5.13
CA ILE A 2 28.95 7.63 5.14
C ILE A 2 30.05 8.62 4.78
N ARG A 3 29.85 9.42 3.72
CA ARG A 3 30.89 10.31 3.15
C ARG A 3 30.64 11.81 3.41
N VAL A 4 29.49 12.14 3.98
CA VAL A 4 29.12 13.54 4.31
C VAL A 4 29.90 14.05 5.51
N PRO A 5 30.24 15.35 5.59
CA PRO A 5 30.99 15.91 6.71
C PRO A 5 30.19 15.93 8.01
N GLU A 6 28.89 16.15 7.93
CA GLU A 6 27.98 16.26 9.07
C GLU A 6 26.78 15.34 8.93
N ILE A 7 26.29 14.83 10.06
CA ILE A 7 25.12 13.98 10.17
C ILE A 7 24.20 14.47 11.29
N ARG A 8 22.93 14.14 11.18
CA ARG A 8 22.02 14.30 12.30
C ARG A 8 21.94 12.99 13.08
N LEU A 9 22.48 13.01 14.28
CA LEU A 9 22.46 11.86 15.19
C LEU A 9 21.13 11.81 15.94
N VAL A 10 20.48 10.65 15.95
CA VAL A 10 19.26 10.35 16.71
C VAL A 10 19.36 8.93 17.28
N GLY A 11 18.65 8.62 18.36
CA GLY A 11 18.58 7.24 18.83
C GLY A 11 18.49 7.10 20.35
N ASP A 12 18.52 5.85 20.81
CA ASP A 12 18.25 5.45 22.18
C ASP A 12 19.54 5.32 23.03
N HIS A 13 20.74 5.38 22.40
CA HIS A 13 22.04 5.24 23.06
C HIS A 13 22.70 6.59 23.36
N LEU A 14 21.96 7.71 23.32
CA LEU A 14 22.53 9.05 23.53
C LEU A 14 23.10 9.22 24.95
N ASP A 15 22.51 8.58 25.96
CA ASP A 15 23.00 8.60 27.35
C ASP A 15 24.37 7.94 27.44
N GLN A 16 24.57 6.77 26.82
CA GLN A 16 25.85 6.07 26.77
C GLN A 16 26.92 6.85 25.98
N ILE A 17 26.50 7.52 24.91
CA ILE A 17 27.36 8.40 24.14
C ILE A 17 27.79 9.60 25.00
N SER A 18 26.88 10.15 25.78
CA SER A 18 27.14 11.26 26.69
C SER A 18 28.19 10.91 27.76
N GLU A 19 28.12 9.70 28.33
CA GLU A 19 29.12 9.18 29.27
C GLU A 19 30.53 9.13 28.67
N ILE A 20 30.62 8.63 27.44
CA ILE A 20 31.90 8.52 26.71
C ILE A 20 32.41 9.89 26.24
N ALA A 21 31.52 10.77 25.83
CA ALA A 21 31.86 12.12 25.36
C ALA A 21 32.23 13.08 26.49
N GLY A 22 31.85 12.74 27.74
CA GLY A 22 32.03 13.62 28.92
C GLY A 22 31.14 14.87 28.89
N THR A 23 30.15 14.90 27.98
CA THR A 23 29.21 15.99 27.81
C THR A 23 27.85 15.44 27.40
N THR A 24 26.78 16.12 27.82
CA THR A 24 25.42 15.73 27.41
C THR A 24 25.25 15.80 25.90
N ILE A 25 24.94 14.67 25.29
CA ILE A 25 24.69 14.56 23.82
C ILE A 25 23.18 14.44 23.60
N GLU A 26 22.63 15.42 22.93
CA GLU A 26 21.22 15.45 22.52
C GLU A 26 21.06 15.12 21.03
N PRO A 27 19.83 14.78 20.58
CA PRO A 27 19.57 14.64 19.15
C PRO A 27 19.94 15.92 18.40
N GLY A 28 20.93 15.85 17.52
CA GLY A 28 21.46 17.05 16.88
C GLY A 28 22.39 16.77 15.69
N VAL A 29 22.99 17.82 15.16
CA VAL A 29 23.96 17.73 14.07
C VAL A 29 25.36 17.63 14.64
N TYR A 30 26.09 16.62 14.20
CA TYR A 30 27.47 16.34 14.65
C TYR A 30 28.38 15.99 13.45
N PRO A 31 29.68 16.26 13.57
CA PRO A 31 30.65 15.83 12.59
C PRO A 31 30.65 14.30 12.47
N THR A 32 30.63 13.81 11.24
CA THR A 32 30.57 12.36 10.97
C THR A 32 31.72 11.59 11.62
N ARG A 33 32.92 12.16 11.63
CA ARG A 33 34.11 11.54 12.27
C ARG A 33 33.92 11.35 13.78
N GLN A 34 33.30 12.31 14.44
CA GLN A 34 33.02 12.26 15.88
C GLN A 34 31.99 11.18 16.21
N ALA A 35 30.90 11.10 15.44
CA ALA A 35 29.90 10.06 15.60
C ALA A 35 30.45 8.65 15.31
N GLN A 36 31.38 8.51 14.34
CA GLN A 36 32.09 7.25 14.10
C GLN A 36 32.97 6.84 15.26
N SER A 37 33.70 7.78 15.88
CA SER A 37 34.50 7.53 17.07
C SER A 37 33.67 7.02 18.22
N TRP A 38 32.51 7.65 18.48
CA TRP A 38 31.58 7.20 19.54
C TRP A 38 31.02 5.80 19.24
N ALA A 39 30.65 5.52 17.98
CA ALA A 39 30.19 4.20 17.59
C ALA A 39 31.26 3.11 17.84
N GLN A 40 32.53 3.39 17.50
CA GLN A 40 33.64 2.47 17.74
C GLN A 40 33.89 2.22 19.23
N GLN A 41 33.80 3.26 20.08
CA GLN A 41 34.00 3.13 21.53
C GLN A 41 32.90 2.30 22.19
N LEU A 42 31.67 2.32 21.62
CA LEU A 42 30.54 1.52 22.09
C LEU A 42 30.49 0.12 21.45
N GLU A 43 31.43 -0.23 20.57
CA GLU A 43 31.41 -1.46 19.76
C GLU A 43 30.10 -1.61 18.95
N LEU A 44 29.53 -0.48 18.51
CA LEU A 44 28.32 -0.39 17.72
C LEU A 44 28.60 0.19 16.34
N ASP A 45 27.62 0.11 15.45
CA ASP A 45 27.67 0.62 14.09
C ASP A 45 26.98 1.98 13.96
N LEU A 46 27.55 2.89 13.17
CA LEU A 46 26.89 4.10 12.72
C LEU A 46 26.08 3.81 11.47
N VAL A 47 24.74 3.75 11.61
CA VAL A 47 23.80 3.35 10.56
C VAL A 47 23.05 4.56 10.05
N GLU A 48 23.07 4.76 8.74
CA GLU A 48 22.29 5.79 8.05
C GLU A 48 20.83 5.33 7.86
N ILE A 49 19.89 6.05 8.48
CA ILE A 49 18.46 5.73 8.45
C ILE A 49 17.77 6.47 7.30
N SER A 50 18.08 7.75 7.11
CA SER A 50 17.49 8.58 6.08
C SER A 50 18.56 9.31 5.26
N PRO A 51 18.97 8.75 4.11
CA PRO A 51 20.01 9.33 3.25
C PRO A 51 19.54 10.57 2.50
N LYS A 52 18.23 10.77 2.34
CA LYS A 52 17.65 11.91 1.60
C LYS A 52 17.53 13.18 2.43
N ALA A 53 17.71 13.10 3.74
CA ALA A 53 17.71 14.27 4.62
C ALA A 53 19.01 15.06 4.49
N VAL A 54 18.96 16.37 4.69
CA VAL A 54 20.15 17.24 4.70
C VAL A 54 20.21 17.98 6.06
N PRO A 55 21.18 17.63 6.93
CA PRO A 55 22.13 16.52 6.86
C PRO A 55 21.45 15.15 7.03
N PRO A 56 22.06 14.04 6.54
CA PRO A 56 21.46 12.70 6.64
C PRO A 56 21.30 12.26 8.09
N VAL A 57 20.21 11.54 8.36
CA VAL A 57 19.89 11.05 9.70
C VAL A 57 20.57 9.71 9.93
N CYS A 58 21.36 9.64 11.01
CA CYS A 58 22.10 8.46 11.41
C CYS A 58 21.75 8.05 12.86
N LYS A 59 21.96 6.76 13.15
CA LYS A 59 21.75 6.18 14.48
C LYS A 59 22.93 5.24 14.81
N ILE A 60 23.39 5.27 16.05
CA ILE A 60 24.39 4.32 16.55
C ILE A 60 23.65 3.13 17.16
N VAL A 61 23.80 1.94 16.55
CA VAL A 61 23.09 0.71 16.91
C VAL A 61 23.86 -0.52 16.46
N ASP A 62 23.57 -1.68 17.03
CA ASP A 62 23.97 -2.96 16.46
C ASP A 62 23.25 -3.16 15.10
N TYR A 63 24.01 -3.17 14.02
CA TYR A 63 23.48 -3.29 12.66
C TYR A 63 22.72 -4.61 12.43
N ARG A 64 23.18 -5.71 13.03
CA ARG A 64 22.55 -7.03 12.87
C ARG A 64 21.16 -7.02 13.51
N LYS A 65 21.07 -6.51 14.74
CA LYS A 65 19.81 -6.35 15.48
C LYS A 65 18.87 -5.41 14.74
N PHE A 66 19.36 -4.26 14.26
CA PHE A 66 18.58 -3.28 13.50
C PHE A 66 17.96 -3.90 12.24
N ILE A 67 18.74 -4.65 11.45
CA ILE A 67 18.24 -5.33 10.25
C ILE A 67 17.22 -6.41 10.59
N TYR A 68 17.43 -7.16 11.66
CA TYR A 68 16.48 -8.17 12.11
C TYR A 68 15.13 -7.53 12.49
N ASP A 69 15.17 -6.49 13.33
CA ASP A 69 13.96 -5.79 13.77
C ASP A 69 13.22 -5.12 12.60
N LYS A 70 13.96 -4.54 11.67
CA LYS A 70 13.40 -3.97 10.45
C LYS A 70 12.68 -5.03 9.60
N LYS A 71 13.31 -6.18 9.38
CA LYS A 71 12.70 -7.30 8.64
C LYS A 71 11.48 -7.86 9.38
N LYS A 72 11.53 -7.96 10.71
CA LYS A 72 10.42 -8.41 11.54
C LYS A 72 9.22 -7.46 11.43
N LYS A 73 9.43 -6.14 11.59
CA LYS A 73 8.40 -5.13 11.41
C LYS A 73 7.81 -5.14 9.99
N GLU A 74 8.64 -5.28 8.97
CA GLU A 74 8.17 -5.36 7.58
C GLU A 74 7.30 -6.61 7.35
N LYS A 75 7.70 -7.77 7.91
CA LYS A 75 6.91 -9.00 7.85
C LYS A 75 5.57 -8.85 8.57
N GLU A 76 5.56 -8.25 9.75
CA GLU A 76 4.33 -7.96 10.50
C GLU A 76 3.40 -6.99 9.77
N LEU A 77 3.95 -5.93 9.17
CA LEU A 77 3.19 -5.01 8.33
C LEU A 77 2.60 -5.72 7.11
N LYS A 78 3.39 -6.54 6.42
CA LYS A 78 2.90 -7.35 5.28
C LYS A 78 1.83 -8.35 5.69
N ALA A 79 1.92 -8.93 6.89
CA ALA A 79 0.90 -9.84 7.42
C ALA A 79 -0.41 -9.11 7.80
N LYS A 80 -0.32 -7.87 8.27
CA LYS A 80 -1.48 -7.03 8.61
C LYS A 80 -2.16 -6.41 7.37
N VAL A 81 -1.47 -6.35 6.24
CA VAL A 81 -2.07 -5.89 4.98
C VAL A 81 -3.04 -6.96 4.49
N VAL A 82 -4.32 -6.72 4.68
CA VAL A 82 -5.38 -7.55 4.10
C VAL A 82 -5.25 -7.46 2.58
N LYS A 83 -4.82 -8.55 1.94
CA LYS A 83 -4.76 -8.63 0.48
C LYS A 83 -6.19 -8.60 -0.05
N THR A 84 -6.64 -7.45 -0.50
CA THR A 84 -7.94 -7.33 -1.16
C THR A 84 -7.90 -8.13 -2.47
N VAL A 85 -8.60 -9.22 -2.51
CA VAL A 85 -8.74 -10.05 -3.71
C VAL A 85 -9.69 -9.36 -4.66
N MET A 86 -9.32 -9.27 -5.94
CA MET A 86 -10.21 -8.76 -7.00
C MET A 86 -10.86 -9.93 -7.72
N LYS A 87 -12.19 -9.96 -7.73
CA LYS A 87 -13.00 -10.94 -8.46
C LYS A 87 -13.57 -10.31 -9.73
N GLU A 88 -13.54 -11.04 -10.83
CA GLU A 88 -14.05 -10.54 -12.10
C GLU A 88 -15.41 -11.16 -12.44
N ILE A 89 -16.35 -10.30 -12.89
CA ILE A 89 -17.66 -10.71 -13.37
C ILE A 89 -17.82 -10.18 -14.80
N ARG A 90 -18.02 -11.11 -15.72
CA ARG A 90 -18.15 -10.82 -17.13
C ARG A 90 -19.61 -10.85 -17.57
N PHE A 91 -20.01 -9.83 -18.31
CA PHE A 91 -21.28 -9.73 -19.01
C PHE A 91 -21.10 -9.76 -20.53
N GLY A 92 -22.14 -10.19 -21.24
CA GLY A 92 -22.33 -9.92 -22.65
C GLY A 92 -23.19 -8.67 -22.86
N PRO A 93 -23.18 -8.07 -24.05
CA PRO A 93 -24.04 -6.92 -24.34
C PRO A 93 -25.55 -7.27 -24.36
N ASN A 94 -25.87 -8.56 -24.50
CA ASN A 94 -27.23 -9.11 -24.53
C ASN A 94 -27.46 -10.10 -23.36
N THR A 95 -26.93 -9.80 -22.19
CA THR A 95 -27.16 -10.61 -20.97
C THR A 95 -28.65 -10.58 -20.64
N ASP A 96 -29.25 -11.75 -20.45
CA ASP A 96 -30.65 -11.88 -20.02
C ASP A 96 -30.81 -11.59 -18.51
N GLU A 97 -32.05 -11.42 -18.06
CA GLU A 97 -32.35 -11.07 -16.67
C GLU A 97 -31.91 -12.16 -15.70
N HIS A 98 -32.09 -13.43 -16.05
CA HIS A 98 -31.72 -14.57 -15.19
C HIS A 98 -30.18 -14.65 -15.00
N ASP A 99 -29.39 -14.51 -16.05
CA ASP A 99 -27.91 -14.47 -15.96
C ASP A 99 -27.44 -13.22 -15.20
N PHE A 100 -28.13 -12.08 -15.37
CA PHE A 100 -27.85 -10.87 -14.61
C PHE A 100 -28.06 -11.09 -13.11
N GLU A 101 -29.21 -11.63 -12.67
CA GLU A 101 -29.51 -11.91 -11.26
C GLU A 101 -28.54 -12.91 -10.66
N PHE A 102 -28.15 -13.95 -11.41
CA PHE A 102 -27.18 -14.94 -10.97
C PHE A 102 -25.84 -14.28 -10.67
N LYS A 103 -25.36 -13.44 -11.58
CA LYS A 103 -24.10 -12.69 -11.44
C LYS A 103 -24.17 -11.65 -10.33
N LEU A 104 -25.33 -11.03 -10.15
CA LEU A 104 -25.59 -10.09 -9.06
C LEU A 104 -25.46 -10.77 -7.69
N ARG A 105 -26.04 -11.96 -7.52
CA ARG A 105 -25.90 -12.77 -6.29
C ARG A 105 -24.44 -13.08 -5.98
N HIS A 106 -23.65 -13.45 -7.00
CA HIS A 106 -22.22 -13.69 -6.82
C HIS A 106 -21.46 -12.42 -6.43
N ALA A 107 -21.78 -11.28 -7.05
CA ALA A 107 -21.15 -10.01 -6.70
C ALA A 107 -21.43 -9.62 -5.23
N LYS A 108 -22.68 -9.75 -4.79
CA LYS A 108 -23.08 -9.50 -3.39
C LYS A 108 -22.23 -10.34 -2.43
N LYS A 109 -22.11 -11.63 -2.68
CA LYS A 109 -21.27 -12.53 -1.90
C LYS A 109 -19.79 -12.10 -1.87
N PHE A 110 -19.22 -11.75 -3.02
CA PHE A 110 -17.81 -11.31 -3.08
C PHE A 110 -17.56 -10.00 -2.31
N LEU A 111 -18.49 -9.05 -2.37
CA LEU A 111 -18.41 -7.82 -1.60
C LEU A 111 -18.55 -8.06 -0.09
N GLU A 112 -19.45 -8.97 0.32
CA GLU A 112 -19.60 -9.39 1.72
C GLU A 112 -18.35 -10.07 2.28
N GLU A 113 -17.64 -10.85 1.45
CA GLU A 113 -16.35 -11.45 1.76
C GLU A 113 -15.19 -10.42 1.81
N GLY A 114 -15.46 -9.14 1.52
CA GLY A 114 -14.45 -8.07 1.49
C GLY A 114 -13.60 -8.02 0.22
N SER A 115 -13.97 -8.77 -0.82
CA SER A 115 -13.29 -8.73 -2.13
C SER A 115 -13.76 -7.55 -2.96
N LYS A 116 -12.87 -6.98 -3.78
CA LYS A 116 -13.26 -6.04 -4.83
C LYS A 116 -13.86 -6.80 -6.01
N VAL A 117 -14.88 -6.22 -6.66
CA VAL A 117 -15.50 -6.79 -7.84
C VAL A 117 -15.22 -5.90 -9.06
N ARG A 118 -14.59 -6.48 -10.08
CA ARG A 118 -14.45 -5.88 -11.41
C ARG A 118 -15.54 -6.43 -12.33
N ALA A 119 -16.58 -5.66 -12.57
CA ALA A 119 -17.61 -6.00 -13.52
C ALA A 119 -17.25 -5.44 -14.91
N TYR A 120 -17.40 -6.22 -15.95
CA TYR A 120 -17.15 -5.73 -17.30
C TYR A 120 -18.06 -6.37 -18.36
N VAL A 121 -18.40 -5.57 -19.38
CA VAL A 121 -19.08 -6.02 -20.58
C VAL A 121 -18.04 -6.19 -21.68
N HIS A 122 -18.01 -7.36 -22.33
CA HIS A 122 -17.12 -7.63 -23.44
C HIS A 122 -17.87 -7.60 -24.78
N PHE A 123 -17.47 -6.67 -25.65
CA PHE A 123 -18.05 -6.51 -26.99
C PHE A 123 -17.24 -7.30 -28.01
N ARG A 124 -17.90 -8.18 -28.76
CA ARG A 124 -17.27 -8.97 -29.82
C ARG A 124 -17.69 -8.44 -31.19
N GLY A 125 -16.72 -8.23 -32.10
CA GLY A 125 -16.96 -7.79 -33.45
C GLY A 125 -17.80 -6.51 -33.54
N ARG A 126 -18.91 -6.54 -34.26
CA ARG A 126 -19.79 -5.38 -34.46
C ARG A 126 -20.63 -4.98 -33.23
N THR A 127 -20.65 -5.80 -32.19
CA THR A 127 -21.48 -5.50 -30.99
C THR A 127 -21.01 -4.27 -30.21
N ILE A 128 -19.84 -3.74 -30.53
CA ILE A 128 -19.33 -2.48 -29.93
C ILE A 128 -20.24 -1.27 -30.22
N VAL A 129 -21.05 -1.34 -31.29
CA VAL A 129 -22.07 -0.31 -31.59
C VAL A 129 -23.10 -0.18 -30.45
N PHE A 130 -23.32 -1.24 -29.69
CA PHE A 130 -24.27 -1.28 -28.56
C PHE A 130 -23.60 -0.94 -27.23
N LYS A 131 -22.57 -0.09 -27.22
CA LYS A 131 -21.85 0.34 -26.01
C LYS A 131 -22.81 0.92 -24.94
N ASP A 132 -23.82 1.68 -25.37
CA ASP A 132 -24.81 2.32 -24.51
C ASP A 132 -25.63 1.29 -23.70
N ARG A 133 -25.98 0.15 -24.33
CA ARG A 133 -26.63 -0.97 -23.62
C ARG A 133 -25.71 -1.58 -22.56
N GLY A 134 -24.42 -1.71 -22.86
CA GLY A 134 -23.44 -2.20 -21.89
C GLY A 134 -23.26 -1.26 -20.73
N GLU A 135 -23.27 0.04 -20.97
CA GLU A 135 -23.21 1.07 -19.93
C GLU A 135 -24.45 1.02 -19.02
N LEU A 136 -25.65 0.99 -19.60
CA LEU A 136 -26.90 0.86 -18.83
C LEU A 136 -26.91 -0.40 -17.98
N LEU A 137 -26.43 -1.54 -18.52
CA LEU A 137 -26.34 -2.80 -17.77
C LEU A 137 -25.40 -2.66 -16.56
N LEU A 138 -24.22 -2.05 -16.74
CA LEU A 138 -23.29 -1.81 -15.64
C LEU A 138 -23.84 -0.81 -14.63
N LEU A 139 -24.53 0.25 -15.06
CA LEU A 139 -25.17 1.21 -14.15
C LEU A 139 -26.29 0.54 -13.34
N LYS A 140 -27.13 -0.30 -13.97
CA LYS A 140 -28.14 -1.11 -13.25
C LYS A 140 -27.45 -2.00 -12.22
N PHE A 141 -26.35 -2.64 -12.58
CA PHE A 141 -25.58 -3.51 -11.70
C PHE A 141 -24.97 -2.75 -10.51
N LEU A 142 -24.48 -1.53 -10.70
CA LEU A 142 -23.99 -0.66 -9.65
C LEU A 142 -25.10 -0.25 -8.66
N ASN A 143 -26.27 0.12 -9.18
CA ASN A 143 -27.42 0.50 -8.38
C ASN A 143 -27.88 -0.64 -7.44
N GLU A 144 -27.92 -1.87 -7.95
CA GLU A 144 -28.25 -3.08 -7.18
C GLU A 144 -27.22 -3.45 -6.10
N LEU A 145 -25.99 -2.94 -6.23
CA LEU A 145 -24.89 -3.20 -5.31
C LEU A 145 -24.57 -2.00 -4.40
N GLU A 146 -25.33 -0.90 -4.52
CA GLU A 146 -25.05 0.34 -3.80
C GLU A 146 -24.99 0.16 -2.28
N GLU A 147 -25.78 -0.73 -1.72
CA GLU A 147 -25.80 -1.01 -0.28
C GLU A 147 -24.52 -1.69 0.21
N LEU A 148 -23.92 -2.59 -0.59
CA LEU A 148 -22.78 -3.43 -0.21
C LEU A 148 -21.44 -2.90 -0.70
N GLY A 149 -21.44 -2.13 -1.76
CA GLY A 149 -20.22 -1.62 -2.41
C GLY A 149 -20.37 -0.21 -2.94
N ALA A 150 -19.23 0.41 -3.22
CA ALA A 150 -19.15 1.70 -3.88
C ALA A 150 -18.29 1.58 -5.15
N ALA A 151 -18.78 2.16 -6.25
CA ALA A 151 -17.99 2.25 -7.47
C ALA A 151 -16.81 3.21 -7.27
N GLU A 152 -15.61 2.81 -7.67
CA GLU A 152 -14.42 3.68 -7.63
C GLU A 152 -14.47 4.76 -8.72
N ALA A 153 -15.10 4.45 -9.85
CA ALA A 153 -15.31 5.36 -10.98
C ALA A 153 -16.54 4.94 -11.79
N LEU A 154 -17.01 5.79 -12.68
CA LEU A 154 -18.04 5.44 -13.65
C LEU A 154 -17.53 4.38 -14.65
N PRO A 155 -18.45 3.59 -15.29
CA PRO A 155 -18.07 2.62 -16.31
C PRO A 155 -17.21 3.26 -17.40
N LYS A 156 -16.04 2.68 -17.67
CA LYS A 156 -15.11 3.20 -18.67
C LYS A 156 -14.82 2.17 -19.75
N MET A 157 -14.81 2.65 -21.00
CA MET A 157 -14.46 1.81 -22.14
C MET A 157 -12.93 1.69 -22.27
N GLU A 158 -12.43 0.45 -22.28
CA GLU A 158 -11.04 0.10 -22.47
C GLU A 158 -10.93 -0.89 -23.66
N GLY A 159 -10.68 -0.38 -24.85
CA GLY A 159 -10.68 -1.16 -26.06
C GLY A 159 -12.07 -1.77 -26.36
N ARG A 160 -12.20 -3.08 -26.24
CA ARG A 160 -13.47 -3.82 -26.48
C ARG A 160 -14.17 -4.24 -25.17
N ARG A 161 -13.77 -3.69 -24.05
CA ARG A 161 -14.34 -3.97 -22.73
C ARG A 161 -14.78 -2.66 -22.10
N MET A 162 -15.97 -2.63 -21.55
CA MET A 162 -16.40 -1.58 -20.67
C MET A 162 -16.37 -2.12 -19.25
N SER A 163 -15.62 -1.51 -18.36
CA SER A 163 -15.38 -2.03 -17.01
C SER A 163 -15.64 -1.01 -15.92
N VAL A 164 -16.02 -1.52 -14.76
CA VAL A 164 -16.17 -0.75 -13.52
C VAL A 164 -15.62 -1.57 -12.35
N ILE A 165 -14.99 -0.91 -11.40
CA ILE A 165 -14.47 -1.52 -10.18
C ILE A 165 -15.36 -1.08 -9.01
N ILE A 166 -15.78 -2.05 -8.22
CA ILE A 166 -16.63 -1.89 -7.05
C ILE A 166 -15.84 -2.33 -5.83
N SER A 167 -15.66 -1.43 -4.88
CA SER A 167 -15.02 -1.71 -3.60
C SER A 167 -16.08 -2.01 -2.53
N PRO A 168 -15.85 -2.99 -1.64
CA PRO A 168 -16.77 -3.26 -0.55
C PRO A 168 -16.86 -2.07 0.39
N LYS A 169 -18.06 -1.69 0.80
CA LYS A 169 -18.25 -0.73 1.89
C LYS A 169 -17.86 -1.42 3.20
N LYS A 170 -17.00 -0.79 4.00
CA LYS A 170 -16.68 -1.30 5.34
C LYS A 170 -17.98 -1.34 6.15
N LYS A 171 -18.36 -2.50 6.66
CA LYS A 171 -19.39 -2.57 7.71
C LYS A 171 -18.91 -1.71 8.88
N LYS A 172 -19.68 -0.67 9.22
CA LYS A 172 -19.50 0.07 10.45
C LYS A 172 -19.80 -0.82 11.64
#